data_9dc482418cfed7d0e8bc52dab60822b1
#
_entry.id   9dc482418cfed7d0e8bc52dab60822b1
#
_cell.length_a   1.000
_cell.length_b   1.000
_cell.length_c   1.000
_cell.angle_alpha   90.00
_cell.angle_beta   90.00
_cell.angle_gamma   90.00
#
_symmetry.space_group_name_H-M   'P 1'
#
loop_
_entity.id
_entity.type
_entity.pdbx_description
1 polymer ?
#
loop_
_entity_poly.entity_id
_entity_poly.type
_entity_poly.pdbx_seq_one_letter_code
_entity_poly.pdbx_strand_id
1 'polypeptide(L)'
;MCETEKYLSRHYQRADRIMLPVLWLLFVMSLALSGWKDTRRWAGLVGLPTAAVPTIMIFLSPGSLMTRSSVAAALMIFSGLHIHQAAGTTELHFGIFVLLAFLLVYRSWFVIVVAAAVIAVHHLSFNYLQEWGYGVLCFTK
;
A
#
# COMPACT_ATOMS: atom_id res chain seq x y z
N MET A 1 14.06 -24.24 -17.45
CA MET A 1 13.22 -23.69 -16.38
C MET A 1 12.46 -24.85 -15.71
N CYS A 2 12.67 -25.02 -14.41
CA CYS A 2 12.05 -26.13 -13.66
C CYS A 2 10.52 -25.97 -13.65
N GLU A 3 9.77 -27.07 -13.60
CA GLU A 3 8.29 -27.09 -13.49
C GLU A 3 7.80 -26.22 -12.32
N THR A 4 8.49 -26.27 -11.21
CA THR A 4 8.19 -25.49 -10.01
C THR A 4 8.31 -23.97 -10.26
N GLU A 5 9.32 -23.52 -10.99
CA GLU A 5 9.50 -22.10 -11.32
C GLU A 5 8.39 -21.61 -12.25
N LYS A 6 7.98 -22.43 -13.22
CA LYS A 6 6.88 -22.11 -14.12
C LYS A 6 5.54 -22.02 -13.39
N TYR A 7 5.32 -22.91 -12.42
CA TYR A 7 4.14 -22.86 -11.56
C TYR A 7 4.10 -21.58 -10.72
N LEU A 8 5.22 -21.24 -10.05
CA LEU A 8 5.34 -20.04 -9.22
C LEU A 8 5.16 -18.77 -10.04
N SER A 9 5.75 -18.69 -11.22
CA SER A 9 5.59 -17.54 -12.12
C SER A 9 4.12 -17.29 -12.48
N ARG A 10 3.39 -18.33 -12.87
CA ARG A 10 1.94 -18.22 -13.15
C ARG A 10 1.15 -17.81 -11.92
N HIS A 11 1.52 -18.34 -10.76
CA HIS A 11 0.86 -17.99 -9.48
C HIS A 11 1.04 -16.50 -9.17
N TYR A 12 2.25 -15.95 -9.31
CA TYR A 12 2.53 -14.55 -9.07
C TYR A 12 1.79 -13.61 -10.04
N GLN A 13 1.72 -13.99 -11.32
CA GLN A 13 0.94 -13.22 -12.31
C GLN A 13 -0.56 -13.20 -11.98
N ARG A 14 -1.10 -14.29 -11.46
CA ARG A 14 -2.50 -14.33 -10.99
C ARG A 14 -2.69 -13.44 -9.77
N ALA A 15 -1.75 -13.50 -8.82
CA ALA A 15 -1.77 -12.63 -7.63
C ALA A 15 -1.74 -11.15 -8.00
N ASP A 16 -0.89 -10.74 -8.96
CA ASP A 16 -0.84 -9.37 -9.47
C ASP A 16 -2.20 -8.91 -10.01
N ARG A 17 -2.89 -9.78 -10.77
CA ARG A 17 -4.24 -9.47 -11.30
C ARG A 17 -5.28 -9.32 -10.21
N ILE A 18 -5.15 -10.05 -9.10
CA ILE A 18 -6.04 -9.92 -7.93
C ILE A 18 -5.75 -8.62 -7.20
N MET A 19 -4.47 -8.21 -7.12
CA MET A 19 -4.08 -6.97 -6.43
C MET A 19 -4.45 -5.71 -7.22
N LEU A 20 -4.57 -5.78 -8.53
CA LEU A 20 -4.90 -4.62 -9.36
C LEU A 20 -6.22 -3.94 -8.95
N PRO A 21 -7.37 -4.62 -8.84
CA PRO A 21 -8.60 -3.99 -8.36
C PRO A 21 -8.49 -3.52 -6.91
N VAL A 22 -7.71 -4.18 -6.05
CA VAL A 22 -7.48 -3.73 -4.66
C VAL A 22 -6.78 -2.38 -4.63
N LEU A 23 -5.73 -2.19 -5.43
CA LEU A 23 -5.01 -0.91 -5.54
C LEU A 23 -5.94 0.24 -5.96
N TRP A 24 -6.76 0.02 -6.97
CA TRP A 24 -7.70 1.03 -7.46
C TRP A 24 -8.85 1.28 -6.49
N LEU A 25 -9.31 0.25 -5.78
CA LEU A 25 -10.30 0.41 -4.71
C LEU A 25 -9.76 1.30 -3.59
N LEU A 26 -8.49 1.09 -3.17
CA LEU A 26 -7.85 1.93 -2.17
C LEU A 26 -7.68 3.38 -2.65
N PHE A 27 -7.39 3.58 -3.93
CA PHE A 27 -7.34 4.92 -4.51
C PHE A 27 -8.70 5.61 -4.47
N VAL A 28 -9.79 4.92 -4.87
CA VAL A 28 -11.15 5.44 -4.76
C VAL A 28 -11.52 5.75 -3.31
N MET A 29 -11.14 4.89 -2.37
CA MET A 29 -11.33 5.12 -0.93
C MET A 29 -10.57 6.37 -0.46
N SER A 30 -9.33 6.59 -0.95
CA SER A 30 -8.57 7.81 -0.67
C SER A 30 -9.28 9.06 -1.18
N LEU A 31 -9.88 9.00 -2.38
CA LEU A 31 -10.68 10.10 -2.93
C LEU A 31 -11.93 10.37 -2.08
N ALA A 32 -12.60 9.33 -1.62
CA ALA A 32 -13.77 9.47 -0.74
C ALA A 32 -13.39 10.10 0.62
N LEU A 33 -12.32 9.64 1.25
CA LEU A 33 -11.82 10.20 2.51
C LEU A 33 -11.34 11.65 2.35
N SER A 34 -10.82 12.01 1.18
CA SER A 34 -10.30 13.35 0.92
C SER A 34 -11.34 14.46 1.04
N GLY A 35 -12.62 14.12 0.85
CA GLY A 35 -13.74 15.06 1.04
C GLY A 35 -14.01 15.41 2.50
N TRP A 36 -13.59 14.57 3.44
CA TRP A 36 -13.87 14.78 4.87
C TRP A 36 -12.97 15.84 5.53
N LYS A 37 -11.66 15.88 5.17
CA LYS A 37 -10.64 16.74 5.82
C LYS A 37 -9.90 17.65 4.83
N ASP A 38 -10.47 17.87 3.65
CA ASP A 38 -9.86 18.67 2.54
C ASP A 38 -8.43 18.22 2.17
N THR A 39 -8.22 16.92 2.16
CA THR A 39 -6.94 16.28 1.82
C THR A 39 -6.83 15.88 0.34
N ARG A 40 -7.60 16.53 -0.56
CA ARG A 40 -7.67 16.21 -2.00
C ARG A 40 -6.31 16.26 -2.69
N ARG A 41 -5.46 17.22 -2.29
CA ARG A 41 -4.09 17.34 -2.81
C ARG A 41 -3.27 16.07 -2.53
N TRP A 42 -3.37 15.52 -1.33
CA TRP A 42 -2.67 14.30 -0.93
C TRP A 42 -3.21 13.07 -1.64
N ALA A 43 -4.53 12.97 -1.83
CA ALA A 43 -5.13 11.90 -2.62
C ALA A 43 -4.61 11.90 -4.07
N GLY A 44 -4.46 13.07 -4.70
CA GLY A 44 -3.90 13.20 -6.04
C GLY A 44 -2.38 12.97 -6.09
N LEU A 45 -1.61 13.70 -5.27
CA LEU A 45 -0.15 13.70 -5.33
C LEU A 45 0.48 12.39 -4.86
N VAL A 46 -0.11 11.73 -3.88
CA VAL A 46 0.38 10.48 -3.31
C VAL A 46 -0.44 9.30 -3.83
N GLY A 47 -1.76 9.37 -3.77
CA GLY A 47 -2.63 8.24 -4.11
C GLY A 47 -2.53 7.82 -5.58
N LEU A 48 -2.54 8.77 -6.52
CA LEU A 48 -2.48 8.45 -7.95
C LEU A 48 -1.17 7.74 -8.34
N PRO A 49 0.04 8.26 -8.04
CA PRO A 49 1.27 7.56 -8.39
C PRO A 49 1.41 6.23 -7.62
N THR A 50 0.90 6.14 -6.40
CA THR A 50 0.90 4.90 -5.62
C THR A 50 0.06 3.79 -6.26
N ALA A 51 -1.04 4.12 -6.94
CA ALA A 51 -1.81 3.17 -7.73
C ALA A 51 -1.19 2.92 -9.11
N ALA A 52 -0.71 3.98 -9.78
CA ALA A 52 -0.23 3.91 -11.16
C ALA A 52 1.08 3.13 -11.31
N VAL A 53 2.06 3.33 -10.42
CA VAL A 53 3.38 2.69 -10.53
C VAL A 53 3.27 1.16 -10.49
N PRO A 54 2.67 0.52 -9.47
CA PRO A 54 2.53 -0.94 -9.49
C PRO A 54 1.62 -1.42 -10.63
N THR A 55 0.60 -0.65 -11.03
CA THR A 55 -0.22 -0.98 -12.20
C THR A 55 0.63 -1.10 -13.47
N ILE A 56 1.47 -0.12 -13.75
CA ILE A 56 2.40 -0.13 -14.89
C ILE A 56 3.33 -1.34 -14.79
N MET A 57 3.89 -1.61 -13.61
CA MET A 57 4.80 -2.74 -13.40
C MET A 57 4.10 -4.11 -13.60
N ILE A 58 2.83 -4.23 -13.22
CA ILE A 58 2.02 -5.43 -13.47
C ILE A 58 1.89 -5.70 -14.97
N PHE A 59 1.77 -4.66 -15.79
CA PHE A 59 1.67 -4.81 -17.25
C PHE A 59 3.03 -5.04 -17.91
N LEU A 60 4.11 -4.39 -17.44
CA LEU A 60 5.42 -4.51 -18.05
C LEU A 60 6.19 -5.77 -17.62
N SER A 61 6.07 -6.18 -16.38
CA SER A 61 6.82 -7.32 -15.82
C SER A 61 5.98 -8.11 -14.80
N PRO A 62 4.91 -8.78 -15.24
CA PRO A 62 3.98 -9.47 -14.36
C PRO A 62 4.66 -10.62 -13.59
N GLY A 63 4.41 -10.69 -12.29
CA GLY A 63 4.95 -11.72 -11.41
C GLY A 63 6.41 -11.51 -11.00
N SER A 64 7.08 -10.45 -11.44
CA SER A 64 8.46 -10.17 -11.04
C SER A 64 8.56 -9.82 -9.55
N LEU A 65 9.74 -10.00 -8.96
CA LEU A 65 9.96 -9.63 -7.56
C LEU A 65 9.76 -8.14 -7.35
N MET A 66 10.20 -7.31 -8.30
CA MET A 66 10.02 -5.85 -8.23
C MET A 66 8.53 -5.47 -8.28
N THR A 67 7.75 -6.09 -9.16
CA THR A 67 6.31 -5.85 -9.25
C THR A 67 5.61 -6.18 -7.94
N ARG A 68 5.86 -7.35 -7.38
CA ARG A 68 5.28 -7.78 -6.10
C ARG A 68 5.68 -6.87 -4.94
N SER A 69 6.95 -6.43 -4.91
CA SER A 69 7.44 -5.50 -3.89
C SER A 69 6.84 -4.11 -4.05
N SER A 70 6.63 -3.62 -5.28
CA SER A 70 5.96 -2.35 -5.53
C SER A 70 4.49 -2.38 -5.11
N VAL A 71 3.79 -3.49 -5.33
CA VAL A 71 2.42 -3.69 -4.83
C VAL A 71 2.40 -3.66 -3.31
N ALA A 72 3.32 -4.38 -2.64
CA ALA A 72 3.41 -4.41 -1.19
C ALA A 72 3.66 -3.01 -0.59
N ALA A 73 4.60 -2.27 -1.17
CA ALA A 73 4.88 -0.89 -0.78
C ALA A 73 3.65 0.02 -0.99
N ALA A 74 2.99 -0.09 -2.13
CA ALA A 74 1.80 0.70 -2.45
C ALA A 74 0.66 0.46 -1.46
N LEU A 75 0.38 -0.79 -1.07
CA LEU A 75 -0.65 -1.09 -0.07
C LEU A 75 -0.35 -0.41 1.27
N MET A 76 0.91 -0.41 1.71
CA MET A 76 1.31 0.24 2.95
C MET A 76 1.29 1.77 2.85
N ILE A 77 1.67 2.34 1.70
CA ILE A 77 1.56 3.79 1.44
C ILE A 77 0.09 4.22 1.47
N PHE A 78 -0.82 3.45 0.86
CA PHE A 78 -2.26 3.73 0.96
C PHE A 78 -2.75 3.66 2.39
N SER A 79 -2.32 2.65 3.17
CA SER A 79 -2.68 2.56 4.58
C SER A 79 -2.26 3.81 5.34
N GLY A 80 -1.00 4.26 5.18
CA GLY A 80 -0.50 5.49 5.79
C GLY A 80 -1.27 6.74 5.32
N LEU A 81 -1.59 6.83 4.03
CA LEU A 81 -2.39 7.93 3.48
C LEU A 81 -3.79 7.98 4.10
N HIS A 82 -4.48 6.84 4.21
CA HIS A 82 -5.82 6.76 4.81
C HIS A 82 -5.78 7.13 6.30
N ILE A 83 -4.77 6.68 7.05
CA ILE A 83 -4.57 7.07 8.45
C ILE A 83 -4.43 8.59 8.57
N HIS A 84 -3.60 9.20 7.73
CA HIS A 84 -3.43 10.65 7.70
C HIS A 84 -4.73 11.38 7.33
N GLN A 85 -5.45 10.92 6.31
CA GLN A 85 -6.71 11.50 5.85
C GLN A 85 -7.84 11.42 6.90
N ALA A 86 -7.81 10.42 7.76
CA ALA A 86 -8.76 10.24 8.85
C ALA A 86 -8.25 10.76 10.21
N ALA A 87 -7.24 11.64 10.19
CA ALA A 87 -6.70 12.28 11.40
C ALA A 87 -6.17 11.28 12.46
N GLY A 88 -5.58 10.16 12.01
CA GLY A 88 -4.93 9.19 12.89
C GLY A 88 -5.87 8.26 13.64
N THR A 89 -7.12 8.09 13.17
CA THR A 89 -8.10 7.21 13.84
C THR A 89 -7.60 5.77 13.96
N THR A 90 -7.84 5.14 15.11
CA THR A 90 -7.37 3.78 15.42
C THR A 90 -7.97 2.74 14.48
N GLU A 91 -9.20 2.95 14.03
CA GLU A 91 -9.92 2.04 13.13
C GLU A 91 -9.17 1.82 11.81
N LEU A 92 -8.56 2.88 11.27
CA LEU A 92 -7.80 2.76 10.01
C LEU A 92 -6.44 2.07 10.19
N HIS A 93 -5.89 2.02 11.39
CA HIS A 93 -4.70 1.21 11.67
C HIS A 93 -4.97 -0.30 11.51
N PHE A 94 -6.19 -0.76 11.76
CA PHE A 94 -6.56 -2.15 11.47
C PHE A 94 -6.46 -2.49 9.97
N GLY A 95 -6.60 -1.50 9.10
CA GLY A 95 -6.39 -1.65 7.65
C GLY A 95 -5.01 -2.20 7.29
N ILE A 96 -3.97 -1.88 8.09
CA ILE A 96 -2.62 -2.41 7.90
C ILE A 96 -2.63 -3.95 7.94
N PHE A 97 -3.26 -4.54 8.97
CA PHE A 97 -3.33 -5.99 9.13
C PHE A 97 -4.15 -6.65 8.01
N VAL A 98 -5.25 -6.02 7.59
CA VAL A 98 -6.08 -6.49 6.49
C VAL A 98 -5.27 -6.50 5.19
N LEU A 99 -4.54 -5.42 4.89
CA LEU A 99 -3.72 -5.34 3.68
C LEU A 99 -2.51 -6.28 3.71
N LEU A 100 -1.90 -6.50 4.88
CA LEU A 100 -0.87 -7.54 5.04
C LEU A 100 -1.44 -8.94 4.79
N ALA A 101 -2.68 -9.22 5.23
CA ALA A 101 -3.35 -10.48 4.94
C ALA A 101 -3.61 -10.66 3.43
N PHE A 102 -3.97 -9.60 2.69
CA PHE A 102 -4.07 -9.67 1.24
C PHE A 102 -2.74 -10.03 0.56
N LEU A 103 -1.60 -9.56 1.09
CA LEU A 103 -0.29 -9.89 0.55
C LEU A 103 0.09 -11.39 0.69
N LEU A 104 -0.58 -12.13 1.58
CA LEU A 104 -0.37 -13.57 1.69
C LEU A 104 -0.72 -14.32 0.41
N VAL A 105 -1.52 -13.74 -0.49
CA VAL A 105 -1.81 -14.32 -1.80
C VAL A 105 -0.54 -14.56 -2.62
N TYR A 106 0.50 -13.76 -2.42
CA TYR A 106 1.79 -13.95 -3.09
C TYR A 106 2.58 -15.15 -2.58
N ARG A 107 2.27 -15.67 -1.39
CA ARG A 107 3.02 -16.79 -0.76
C ARG A 107 4.52 -16.54 -0.71
N SER A 108 4.92 -15.30 -0.49
CA SER A 108 6.31 -14.84 -0.50
C SER A 108 6.58 -14.02 0.77
N TRP A 109 7.44 -14.55 1.64
CA TRP A 109 7.84 -13.87 2.88
C TRP A 109 8.50 -12.51 2.62
N PHE A 110 9.26 -12.39 1.53
CA PHE A 110 9.95 -11.16 1.17
C PHE A 110 9.00 -10.00 0.95
N VAL A 111 7.85 -10.24 0.29
CA VAL A 111 6.80 -9.25 0.05
C VAL A 111 6.24 -8.72 1.37
N ILE A 112 6.07 -9.59 2.36
CA ILE A 112 5.60 -9.22 3.70
C ILE A 112 6.66 -8.37 4.42
N VAL A 113 7.94 -8.73 4.32
CA VAL A 113 9.03 -7.95 4.91
C VAL A 113 9.10 -6.55 4.30
N VAL A 114 8.96 -6.42 2.98
CA VAL A 114 8.89 -5.10 2.30
C VAL A 114 7.73 -4.28 2.85
N ALA A 115 6.54 -4.85 2.93
CA ALA A 115 5.37 -4.16 3.49
C ALA A 115 5.61 -3.71 4.94
N ALA A 116 6.10 -4.61 5.78
CA ALA A 116 6.40 -4.31 7.18
C ALA A 116 7.45 -3.19 7.33
N ALA A 117 8.48 -3.20 6.51
CA ALA A 117 9.50 -2.15 6.51
C ALA A 117 8.91 -0.79 6.09
N VAL A 118 8.11 -0.74 5.03
CA VAL A 118 7.48 0.50 4.57
C VAL A 118 6.57 1.10 5.64
N ILE A 119 5.70 0.29 6.26
CA ILE A 119 4.78 0.80 7.28
C ILE A 119 5.52 1.18 8.57
N ALA A 120 6.57 0.48 8.95
CA ALA A 120 7.40 0.84 10.10
C ALA A 120 8.11 2.19 9.88
N VAL A 121 8.72 2.40 8.71
CA VAL A 121 9.34 3.69 8.35
C VAL A 121 8.30 4.79 8.35
N HIS A 122 7.11 4.55 7.80
CA HIS A 122 6.02 5.52 7.83
C HIS A 122 5.65 5.91 9.27
N HIS A 123 5.41 4.94 10.16
CA HIS A 123 5.02 5.21 11.54
C HIS A 123 6.09 5.96 12.32
N LEU A 124 7.36 5.55 12.19
CA LEU A 124 8.46 6.24 12.86
C LEU A 124 8.62 7.67 12.37
N SER A 125 8.65 7.86 11.04
CA SER A 125 8.81 9.19 10.43
C SER A 125 7.67 10.13 10.80
N PHE A 126 6.42 9.67 10.69
CA PHE A 126 5.24 10.49 10.97
C PHE A 126 5.06 10.77 12.46
N ASN A 127 5.48 9.84 13.35
CA ASN A 127 5.48 10.11 14.78
C ASN A 127 6.42 11.27 15.11
N TYR A 128 7.67 11.25 14.62
CA TYR A 128 8.61 12.34 14.81
C TYR A 128 8.13 13.66 14.19
N LEU A 129 7.62 13.62 12.96
CA LEU A 129 7.09 14.81 12.29
C LEU A 129 5.86 15.39 13.02
N GLN A 130 5.02 14.54 13.58
CA GLN A 130 3.87 14.95 14.38
C GLN A 130 4.31 15.61 15.70
N GLU A 131 5.33 15.08 16.38
CA GLU A 131 5.92 15.67 17.58
C GLU A 131 6.54 17.04 17.30
N TRP A 132 7.16 17.22 16.14
CA TRP A 132 7.74 18.49 15.70
C TRP A 132 6.73 19.49 15.14
N GLY A 133 5.46 19.14 15.06
CA GLY A 133 4.38 20.06 14.66
C GLY A 133 4.22 20.27 13.15
N TYR A 134 4.75 19.39 12.31
CA TYR A 134 4.65 19.51 10.84
C TYR A 134 3.26 19.25 10.25
N GLY A 135 2.21 19.12 11.06
CA GLY A 135 0.83 18.99 10.58
C GLY A 135 0.50 17.63 9.95
N VAL A 136 1.36 16.63 10.08
CA VAL A 136 1.07 15.24 9.72
C VAL A 136 0.42 14.53 10.91
N LEU A 137 -0.54 13.66 10.64
CA LEU A 137 -1.31 12.96 11.66
C LEU A 137 -1.13 11.44 11.47
N CYS A 138 -0.54 10.80 12.46
CA CYS A 138 -0.40 9.36 12.54
C CYS A 138 -1.19 8.80 13.74
N PHE A 139 -1.23 9.54 14.84
CA PHE A 139 -1.95 9.15 16.04
C PHE A 139 -2.91 10.27 16.47
N THR A 140 -4.07 9.88 17.00
CA THR A 140 -4.97 10.79 17.70
C THR A 140 -4.31 11.27 19.00
N LYS A 141 -4.28 12.57 19.21
CA LYS A 141 -3.85 13.15 20.49
C LYS A 141 -5.01 13.17 21.48
#